data_a41a8431a68324216e19cd1465d25f7f
#
_entry.id   a41a8431a68324216e19cd1465d25f7f
#
_cell.length_a   1.000
_cell.length_b   1.000
_cell.length_c   1.000
_cell.angle_alpha   90.00
_cell.angle_beta   90.00
_cell.angle_gamma   90.00
#
_symmetry.space_group_name_H-M   'P 1'
#
loop_
_entity.id
_entity.type
_entity.pdbx_description
1 polymer ?
#
loop_
_entity_poly.entity_id
_entity_poly.type
_entity_poly.pdbx_seq_one_letter_code
_entity_poly.pdbx_strand_id
1 'polypeptide(L)'
;MFISFLNIIKKTIYIIFTLTFLSIISSDHSLASNHILAVEELEISKEIDLKFSRNKIIDDAFKKAFYRLLSQILNSLDIKKLKNVNMREIKNLIENFKIKDEIFRDNKYYANFDVYFSKKKIKFFLEKKNLFYSSPKKISALFLPIII
;
A
#
# COMPACT_ATOMS: atom_id res chain seq x y z
N MET A 1 -14.58 -20.82 56.37
CA MET A 1 -15.58 -20.32 55.43
C MET A 1 -15.19 -18.98 54.76
N PHE A 2 -14.77 -17.97 55.52
CA PHE A 2 -14.41 -16.65 55.01
C PHE A 2 -13.21 -16.64 54.04
N ILE A 3 -12.14 -17.44 54.31
CA ILE A 3 -10.93 -17.52 53.50
C ILE A 3 -11.19 -18.16 52.12
N SER A 4 -12.10 -19.15 52.09
CA SER A 4 -12.50 -19.81 50.83
C SER A 4 -13.27 -18.83 49.92
N PHE A 5 -14.13 -18.01 50.48
CA PHE A 5 -14.87 -16.99 49.74
C PHE A 5 -13.96 -15.89 49.14
N LEU A 6 -12.95 -15.48 49.92
CA LEU A 6 -11.97 -14.49 49.48
C LEU A 6 -11.13 -14.99 48.29
N ASN A 7 -10.77 -16.28 48.27
CA ASN A 7 -10.04 -16.91 47.18
C ASN A 7 -10.87 -17.04 45.90
N ILE A 8 -12.18 -17.26 46.02
CA ILE A 8 -13.07 -17.28 44.85
C ILE A 8 -13.19 -15.89 44.24
N ILE A 9 -13.35 -14.85 45.07
CA ILE A 9 -13.40 -13.46 44.58
C ILE A 9 -12.11 -13.06 43.85
N LYS A 10 -10.93 -13.39 44.39
CA LYS A 10 -9.65 -13.13 43.73
C LYS A 10 -9.53 -13.83 42.39
N LYS A 11 -9.95 -15.09 42.30
CA LYS A 11 -9.95 -15.82 41.01
C LYS A 11 -10.88 -15.22 39.97
N THR A 12 -12.09 -14.79 40.38
CA THR A 12 -13.05 -14.15 39.46
C THR A 12 -12.55 -12.80 38.95
N ILE A 13 -11.93 -11.99 39.81
CA ILE A 13 -11.32 -10.71 39.42
C ILE A 13 -10.17 -10.95 38.42
N TYR A 14 -9.35 -11.96 38.67
CA TYR A 14 -8.24 -12.31 37.78
C TYR A 14 -8.72 -12.75 36.38
N ILE A 15 -9.78 -13.54 36.33
CA ILE A 15 -10.39 -13.99 35.05
C ILE A 15 -10.99 -12.81 34.29
N ILE A 16 -11.69 -11.89 34.99
CA ILE A 16 -12.26 -10.70 34.37
C ILE A 16 -11.16 -9.79 33.82
N PHE A 17 -10.09 -9.61 34.59
CA PHE A 17 -8.94 -8.78 34.17
C PHE A 17 -8.21 -9.38 32.96
N THR A 18 -8.01 -10.71 32.91
CA THR A 18 -7.41 -11.36 31.75
C THR A 18 -8.30 -11.31 30.52
N LEU A 19 -9.62 -11.42 30.68
CA LEU A 19 -10.57 -11.31 29.57
C LEU A 19 -10.62 -9.89 28.98
N THR A 20 -10.60 -8.86 29.84
CA THR A 20 -10.56 -7.45 29.39
C THR A 20 -9.22 -7.09 28.73
N PHE A 21 -8.11 -7.64 29.24
CA PHE A 21 -6.80 -7.44 28.62
C PHE A 21 -6.70 -8.08 27.23
N LEU A 22 -7.30 -9.27 27.05
CA LEU A 22 -7.32 -9.95 25.76
C LEU A 22 -8.17 -9.21 24.71
N SER A 23 -9.24 -8.52 25.11
CA SER A 23 -10.07 -7.74 24.19
C SER A 23 -9.41 -6.45 23.69
N ILE A 24 -8.44 -5.91 24.40
CA ILE A 24 -7.68 -4.71 24.00
C ILE A 24 -6.66 -5.03 22.89
N ILE A 25 -6.16 -6.27 22.83
CA ILE A 25 -5.18 -6.70 21.81
C ILE A 25 -5.84 -6.93 20.44
N SER A 26 -7.17 -7.15 20.41
CA SER A 26 -7.93 -7.40 19.18
C SER A 26 -8.41 -6.12 18.47
N SER A 27 -7.86 -4.97 18.83
CA SER A 27 -8.15 -3.71 18.12
C SER A 27 -7.52 -3.76 16.74
N ASP A 28 -8.25 -4.31 15.78
CA ASP A 28 -7.89 -4.32 14.37
C ASP A 28 -7.53 -2.92 13.90
N HIS A 29 -6.34 -2.81 13.34
CA HIS A 29 -5.80 -1.60 12.68
C HIS A 29 -6.53 -1.30 11.35
N SER A 30 -7.84 -1.53 11.29
CA SER A 30 -8.68 -1.36 10.10
C SER A 30 -8.93 0.10 9.70
N LEU A 31 -8.54 1.08 10.51
CA LEU A 31 -8.81 2.50 10.23
C LEU A 31 -7.79 3.18 9.29
N ALA A 32 -6.64 2.54 9.00
CA ALA A 32 -5.59 3.14 8.19
C ALA A 32 -5.81 3.03 6.67
N SER A 33 -6.66 2.13 6.18
CA SER A 33 -6.78 1.81 4.75
C SER A 33 -7.48 2.88 3.91
N ASN A 34 -8.23 3.79 4.52
CA ASN A 34 -9.02 4.80 3.78
C ASN A 34 -8.20 6.02 3.31
N HIS A 35 -6.96 6.17 3.78
CA HIS A 35 -6.10 7.32 3.48
C HIS A 35 -4.96 7.03 2.51
N ILE A 36 -4.79 5.76 2.12
CA ILE A 36 -3.67 5.27 1.30
C ILE A 36 -4.19 4.70 -0.01
N LEU A 37 -3.49 5.00 -1.10
CA LEU A 37 -3.65 4.36 -2.41
C LEU A 37 -2.42 3.49 -2.65
N ALA A 38 -2.62 2.19 -2.79
CA ALA A 38 -1.53 1.22 -2.93
C ALA A 38 -1.36 0.75 -4.38
N VAL A 39 -0.12 0.61 -4.79
CA VAL A 39 0.30 -0.15 -5.98
C VAL A 39 1.22 -1.25 -5.49
N GLU A 40 0.72 -2.45 -5.45
CA GLU A 40 1.43 -3.61 -4.91
C GLU A 40 1.92 -4.52 -6.03
N GLU A 41 2.89 -5.37 -5.70
CA GLU A 41 3.47 -6.37 -6.59
C GLU A 41 3.95 -5.78 -7.93
N LEU A 42 4.66 -4.66 -7.85
CA LEU A 42 5.28 -4.05 -9.01
C LEU A 42 6.64 -4.69 -9.27
N GLU A 43 6.69 -5.58 -10.23
CA GLU A 43 7.94 -6.24 -10.64
C GLU A 43 8.87 -5.26 -11.36
N ILE A 44 10.12 -5.24 -10.93
CA ILE A 44 11.23 -4.53 -11.55
C ILE A 44 12.34 -5.51 -11.85
N SER A 45 12.80 -5.51 -13.08
CA SER A 45 14.00 -6.23 -13.51
C SER A 45 14.94 -5.27 -14.22
N LYS A 46 16.25 -5.35 -13.90
CA LYS A 46 17.28 -4.48 -14.49
C LYS A 46 18.57 -5.26 -14.65
N GLU A 47 19.27 -5.05 -15.77
CA GLU A 47 20.63 -5.55 -15.94
C GLU A 47 21.59 -4.81 -15.02
N ILE A 48 22.58 -5.54 -14.50
CA ILE A 48 23.65 -5.02 -13.65
C ILE A 48 24.80 -4.66 -14.55
N ASP A 49 24.94 -3.38 -14.86
CA ASP A 49 26.04 -2.80 -15.62
C ASP A 49 26.87 -1.84 -14.74
N LEU A 50 27.91 -1.25 -15.32
CA LEU A 50 28.75 -0.25 -14.61
C LEU A 50 27.97 0.99 -14.13
N LYS A 51 26.77 1.22 -14.63
CA LYS A 51 25.88 2.32 -14.25
C LYS A 51 24.76 1.88 -13.31
N PHE A 52 24.80 0.62 -12.87
CA PHE A 52 23.81 0.08 -11.93
C PHE A 52 23.77 0.92 -10.66
N SER A 53 22.58 1.31 -10.26
CA SER A 53 22.34 2.05 -9.02
C SER A 53 21.01 1.64 -8.44
N ARG A 54 21.02 1.07 -7.24
CA ARG A 54 19.82 0.70 -6.51
C ARG A 54 18.87 1.90 -6.33
N ASN A 55 19.41 3.09 -6.10
CA ASN A 55 18.59 4.30 -5.97
C ASN A 55 17.86 4.66 -7.28
N LYS A 56 18.51 4.47 -8.44
CA LYS A 56 17.85 4.67 -9.73
C LYS A 56 16.74 3.66 -9.96
N ILE A 57 16.92 2.42 -9.52
CA ILE A 57 15.88 1.38 -9.62
C ILE A 57 14.67 1.74 -8.74
N ILE A 58 14.90 2.24 -7.52
CA ILE A 58 13.84 2.72 -6.64
C ILE A 58 13.10 3.89 -7.30
N ASP A 59 13.81 4.82 -7.92
CA ASP A 59 13.19 5.94 -8.63
C ASP A 59 12.38 5.46 -9.85
N ASP A 60 12.88 4.48 -10.61
CA ASP A 60 12.13 3.85 -11.71
C ASP A 60 10.88 3.13 -11.20
N ALA A 61 10.97 2.43 -10.06
CA ALA A 61 9.83 1.79 -9.41
C ALA A 61 8.77 2.82 -8.99
N PHE A 62 9.16 3.92 -8.38
CA PHE A 62 8.25 5.00 -7.99
C PHE A 62 7.55 5.62 -9.18
N LYS A 63 8.29 5.85 -10.27
CA LYS A 63 7.73 6.37 -11.51
C LYS A 63 6.73 5.41 -12.13
N LYS A 64 7.06 4.12 -12.22
CA LYS A 64 6.15 3.07 -12.70
C LYS A 64 4.90 2.96 -11.83
N ALA A 65 5.08 2.93 -10.51
CA ALA A 65 3.96 2.87 -9.56
C ALA A 65 3.04 4.09 -9.70
N PHE A 66 3.60 5.28 -9.83
CA PHE A 66 2.83 6.50 -10.02
C PHE A 66 1.96 6.44 -11.29
N TYR A 67 2.51 6.06 -12.43
CA TYR A 67 1.73 5.94 -13.67
C TYR A 67 0.72 4.79 -13.62
N ARG A 68 1.04 3.67 -12.95
CA ARG A 68 0.09 2.58 -12.72
C ARG A 68 -1.08 3.05 -11.83
N LEU A 69 -0.81 3.83 -10.79
CA LEU A 69 -1.87 4.45 -9.98
C LEU A 69 -2.73 5.40 -10.82
N LEU A 70 -2.10 6.29 -11.61
CA LEU A 70 -2.84 7.22 -12.46
C LEU A 70 -3.75 6.50 -13.45
N SER A 71 -3.32 5.35 -14.02
CA SER A 71 -4.15 4.56 -14.95
C SER A 71 -5.38 3.95 -14.30
N GLN A 72 -5.38 3.81 -12.97
CA GLN A 72 -6.54 3.30 -12.21
C GLN A 72 -7.54 4.39 -11.83
N ILE A 73 -7.10 5.66 -11.78
CA ILE A 73 -7.92 6.76 -11.26
C ILE A 73 -8.23 7.87 -12.28
N LEU A 74 -7.53 7.90 -13.41
CA LEU A 74 -7.70 8.90 -14.47
C LEU A 74 -7.95 8.24 -15.83
N ASN A 75 -8.57 8.99 -16.74
CA ASN A 75 -8.66 8.61 -18.14
C ASN A 75 -7.33 8.83 -18.89
N SER A 76 -7.17 8.21 -20.05
CA SER A 76 -5.94 8.24 -20.85
C SER A 76 -5.56 9.65 -21.33
N LEU A 77 -6.52 10.54 -21.55
CA LEU A 77 -6.26 11.91 -22.00
C LEU A 77 -5.64 12.75 -20.88
N ASP A 78 -6.12 12.56 -19.65
CA ASP A 78 -5.62 13.28 -18.49
C ASP A 78 -4.23 12.76 -18.08
N ILE A 79 -3.95 11.47 -18.21
CA ILE A 79 -2.62 10.90 -17.98
C ILE A 79 -1.59 11.54 -18.92
N LYS A 80 -1.96 11.81 -20.18
CA LYS A 80 -1.06 12.46 -21.14
C LYS A 80 -0.59 13.84 -20.68
N LYS A 81 -1.42 14.59 -19.94
CA LYS A 81 -1.06 15.89 -19.36
C LYS A 81 0.00 15.80 -18.27
N LEU A 82 0.17 14.61 -17.67
CA LEU A 82 1.09 14.34 -16.55
C LEU A 82 2.39 13.66 -16.97
N LYS A 83 2.72 13.56 -18.28
CA LYS A 83 3.91 12.86 -18.77
C LYS A 83 5.24 13.40 -18.21
N ASN A 84 5.29 14.68 -17.86
CA ASN A 84 6.52 15.37 -17.46
C ASN A 84 6.53 15.72 -15.96
N VAL A 85 5.88 14.90 -15.12
CA VAL A 85 5.96 15.08 -13.66
C VAL A 85 7.35 14.75 -13.18
N ASN A 86 7.93 15.67 -12.42
CA ASN A 86 9.30 15.54 -11.95
C ASN A 86 9.37 14.52 -10.79
N MET A 87 10.51 13.82 -10.67
CA MET A 87 10.72 12.79 -9.67
C MET A 87 10.54 13.29 -8.23
N ARG A 88 10.89 14.55 -7.94
CA ARG A 88 10.68 15.15 -6.61
C ARG A 88 9.20 15.25 -6.27
N GLU A 89 8.36 15.62 -7.26
CA GLU A 89 6.90 15.66 -7.06
C GLU A 89 6.37 14.26 -6.78
N ILE A 90 6.79 13.25 -7.55
CA ILE A 90 6.38 11.84 -7.34
C ILE A 90 6.75 11.37 -5.94
N LYS A 91 8.01 11.57 -5.51
CA LYS A 91 8.47 11.19 -4.17
C LYS A 91 7.66 11.84 -3.05
N ASN A 92 7.26 13.09 -3.22
CA ASN A 92 6.44 13.80 -2.24
C ASN A 92 5.02 13.21 -2.07
N LEU A 93 4.51 12.51 -3.09
CA LEU A 93 3.20 11.86 -3.05
C LEU A 93 3.24 10.51 -2.32
N ILE A 94 4.42 9.89 -2.26
CA ILE A 94 4.64 8.60 -1.61
C ILE A 94 4.66 8.81 -0.09
N GLU A 95 4.03 7.90 0.62
CA GLU A 95 3.99 7.86 2.08
C GLU A 95 4.94 6.80 2.60
N ASN A 96 4.94 5.64 1.95
CA ASN A 96 5.76 4.50 2.31
C ASN A 96 5.99 3.60 1.11
N PHE A 97 7.01 2.72 1.16
CA PHE A 97 7.21 1.66 0.19
C PHE A 97 7.88 0.44 0.83
N LYS A 98 7.73 -0.71 0.21
CA LYS A 98 8.41 -1.95 0.60
C LYS A 98 9.09 -2.55 -0.62
N ILE A 99 10.24 -3.17 -0.41
CA ILE A 99 10.92 -4.00 -1.42
C ILE A 99 10.82 -5.44 -0.92
N LYS A 100 10.31 -6.31 -1.77
CA LYS A 100 10.15 -7.74 -1.52
C LYS A 100 10.96 -8.52 -2.54
N ASP A 101 11.36 -9.72 -2.19
CA ASP A 101 11.98 -10.69 -3.09
C ASP A 101 13.15 -10.10 -3.90
N GLU A 102 14.01 -9.32 -3.22
CA GLU A 102 15.19 -8.70 -3.83
C GLU A 102 16.23 -9.79 -4.14
N ILE A 103 16.48 -10.04 -5.43
CA ILE A 103 17.35 -11.12 -5.92
C ILE A 103 18.34 -10.57 -6.95
N PHE A 104 19.61 -10.98 -6.81
CA PHE A 104 20.67 -10.75 -7.77
C PHE A 104 21.04 -12.10 -8.41
N ARG A 105 20.73 -12.27 -9.68
CA ARG A 105 20.99 -13.52 -10.41
C ARG A 105 21.24 -13.25 -11.88
N ASP A 106 22.21 -13.99 -12.48
CA ASP A 106 22.51 -13.95 -13.90
C ASP A 106 22.77 -12.54 -14.42
N ASN A 107 23.55 -11.74 -13.69
CA ASN A 107 23.84 -10.35 -13.98
C ASN A 107 22.60 -9.44 -14.07
N LYS A 108 21.52 -9.85 -13.41
CA LYS A 108 20.26 -9.09 -13.33
C LYS A 108 19.81 -8.94 -11.88
N TYR A 109 19.24 -7.79 -11.63
CA TYR A 109 18.53 -7.47 -10.42
C TYR A 109 17.03 -7.67 -10.62
N TYR A 110 16.37 -8.29 -9.66
CA TYR A 110 14.93 -8.48 -9.62
C TYR A 110 14.42 -8.06 -8.25
N ALA A 111 13.28 -7.39 -8.21
CA ALA A 111 12.59 -7.10 -6.96
C ALA A 111 11.12 -6.78 -7.21
N ASN A 112 10.30 -7.02 -6.20
CA ASN A 112 8.91 -6.62 -6.14
C ASN A 112 8.77 -5.40 -5.23
N PHE A 113 8.06 -4.38 -5.70
CA PHE A 113 7.82 -3.15 -4.96
C PHE A 113 6.34 -3.01 -4.62
N ASP A 114 6.08 -2.72 -3.35
CA ASP A 114 4.79 -2.17 -2.93
C ASP A 114 5.00 -0.68 -2.64
N VAL A 115 4.23 0.18 -3.30
CA VAL A 115 4.33 1.63 -3.15
C VAL A 115 2.99 2.18 -2.68
N TYR A 116 3.03 2.91 -1.58
CA TYR A 116 1.87 3.46 -0.90
C TYR A 116 1.86 4.97 -1.03
N PHE A 117 0.81 5.49 -1.66
CA PHE A 117 0.63 6.93 -1.89
C PHE A 117 -0.37 7.52 -0.91
N SER A 118 -0.10 8.73 -0.44
CA SER A 118 -1.06 9.49 0.34
C SER A 118 -2.22 9.96 -0.53
N LYS A 119 -3.43 9.47 -0.25
CA LYS A 119 -4.67 9.85 -0.95
C LYS A 119 -4.89 11.37 -0.94
N LYS A 120 -4.61 12.00 0.21
CA LYS A 120 -4.74 13.46 0.38
C LYS A 120 -3.77 14.22 -0.55
N LYS A 121 -2.50 13.79 -0.61
CA LYS A 121 -1.48 14.41 -1.46
C LYS A 121 -1.78 14.20 -2.94
N ILE A 122 -2.21 13.00 -3.34
CA ILE A 122 -2.63 12.69 -4.72
C ILE A 122 -3.80 13.58 -5.12
N LYS A 123 -4.84 13.68 -4.28
CA LYS A 123 -5.99 14.54 -4.54
C LYS A 123 -5.55 15.98 -4.78
N PHE A 124 -4.79 16.56 -3.86
CA PHE A 124 -4.29 17.94 -3.96
C PHE A 124 -3.42 18.15 -5.20
N PHE A 125 -2.53 17.20 -5.52
CA PHE A 125 -1.70 17.23 -6.71
C PHE A 125 -2.55 17.29 -8.00
N LEU A 126 -3.57 16.48 -8.11
CA LEU A 126 -4.46 16.42 -9.27
C LEU A 126 -5.32 17.70 -9.38
N GLU A 127 -5.88 18.18 -8.28
CA GLU A 127 -6.63 19.44 -8.24
C GLU A 127 -5.77 20.63 -8.70
N LYS A 128 -4.52 20.70 -8.25
CA LYS A 128 -3.56 21.72 -8.71
C LYS A 128 -3.30 21.68 -10.23
N LYS A 129 -3.46 20.50 -10.85
CA LYS A 129 -3.34 20.31 -12.30
C LYS A 129 -4.68 20.39 -13.04
N ASN A 130 -5.75 20.83 -12.36
CA ASN A 130 -7.13 20.88 -12.88
C ASN A 130 -7.63 19.50 -13.38
N LEU A 131 -7.26 18.43 -12.67
CA LEU A 131 -7.67 17.06 -12.97
C LEU A 131 -8.58 16.54 -11.87
N PHE A 132 -9.71 15.94 -12.29
CA PHE A 132 -10.65 15.30 -11.38
C PHE A 132 -10.46 13.80 -11.43
N TYR A 133 -10.31 13.16 -10.27
CA TYR A 133 -10.20 11.72 -10.21
C TYR A 133 -11.45 11.10 -9.59
N SER A 134 -11.82 9.93 -10.05
CA SER A 134 -12.80 9.09 -9.37
C SER A 134 -12.06 8.09 -8.48
N SER A 135 -12.53 7.90 -7.24
CA SER A 135 -12.02 6.81 -6.40
C SER A 135 -12.19 5.49 -7.14
N PRO A 136 -11.17 4.60 -7.15
CA PRO A 136 -11.31 3.28 -7.74
C PRO A 136 -12.51 2.57 -7.12
N LYS A 137 -13.52 2.23 -7.91
CA LYS A 137 -14.62 1.38 -7.45
C LYS A 137 -14.11 -0.06 -7.48
N LYS A 138 -14.26 -0.79 -6.39
CA LYS A 138 -14.09 -2.24 -6.40
C LYS A 138 -15.17 -2.81 -7.34
N ILE A 139 -14.79 -3.27 -8.51
CA ILE A 139 -15.68 -3.97 -9.44
C ILE A 139 -15.53 -5.45 -9.11
N SER A 140 -16.60 -6.05 -8.56
CA SER A 140 -16.70 -7.51 -8.47
C SER A 140 -17.25 -8.01 -9.80
N ALA A 141 -16.42 -8.66 -10.61
CA ALA A 141 -16.85 -9.32 -11.83
C ALA A 141 -17.10 -10.80 -11.55
N LEU A 142 -18.32 -11.28 -11.81
CA LEU A 142 -18.65 -12.70 -11.79
C LEU A 142 -18.41 -13.27 -13.20
N PHE A 143 -17.41 -14.13 -13.33
CA PHE A 143 -17.16 -14.89 -14.56
C PHE A 143 -18.02 -16.15 -14.54
N LEU A 144 -19.03 -16.23 -15.39
CA LEU A 144 -19.78 -17.45 -15.67
C LEU A 144 -19.25 -18.08 -16.97
N PRO A 145 -18.48 -19.18 -16.93
CA PRO A 145 -18.09 -19.88 -18.14
C PRO A 145 -19.34 -20.55 -18.73
N ILE A 146 -19.73 -20.17 -19.94
CA ILE A 146 -20.75 -20.89 -20.73
C ILE A 146 -19.98 -21.91 -21.53
N ILE A 147 -20.19 -23.20 -21.23
CA ILE A 147 -19.68 -24.31 -22.02
C ILE A 147 -20.80 -24.62 -23.05
N ILE A 148 -20.49 -24.45 -24.33
CA ILE A 148 -21.38 -24.81 -25.46
C ILE A 148 -20.97 -26.18 -25.96
#